data_a9e6dd831daab0a99c217828a437aa24
#
_entry.id   a9e6dd831daab0a99c217828a437aa24
#
_cell.length_a   1.000
_cell.length_b   1.000
_cell.length_c   1.000
_cell.angle_alpha   90.00
_cell.angle_beta   90.00
_cell.angle_gamma   90.00
#
_symmetry.space_group_name_H-M   'P 1'
#
loop_
_entity.id
_entity.type
_entity.pdbx_description
1 polymer ?
#
loop_
_entity_poly.entity_id
_entity_poly.type
_entity_poly.pdbx_seq_one_letter_code
_entity_poly.pdbx_strand_id
1 'polypeptide(L)' 'MNINDLRGTLFETLEGIKDGSIDLDKARAINEVSKTIIDTAKVEVDYLKLNGGGESPFVEAAANDN' A
#
# COMPACT_ATOMS: atom_id res chain seq x y z
N MET A 1 -3.14 -3.67 8.13
CA MET A 1 -2.47 -3.76 6.82
C MET A 1 -1.16 -2.99 6.85
N ASN A 2 -0.11 -3.59 6.36
CA ASN A 2 1.18 -2.90 6.19
C ASN A 2 1.54 -2.82 4.72
N ILE A 3 2.69 -2.22 4.41
CA ILE A 3 3.09 -2.01 3.02
C ILE A 3 3.37 -3.32 2.27
N ASN A 4 3.80 -4.36 2.97
CA ASN A 4 4.00 -5.67 2.35
C ASN A 4 2.68 -6.33 2.00
N ASP A 5 1.67 -6.18 2.84
CA ASP A 5 0.32 -6.68 2.55
C ASP A 5 -0.25 -5.99 1.32
N LEU A 6 -0.08 -4.66 1.23
CA LEU A 6 -0.55 -3.89 0.09
C LEU A 6 0.17 -4.30 -1.19
N ARG A 7 1.48 -4.48 -1.11
CA ARG A 7 2.28 -4.92 -2.26
C ARG A 7 1.81 -6.29 -2.76
N GLY A 8 1.55 -7.21 -1.83
CA GLY A 8 1.02 -8.53 -2.16
C GLY A 8 -0.32 -8.43 -2.89
N THR A 9 -1.22 -7.58 -2.39
CA THR A 9 -2.52 -7.36 -3.02
C THR A 9 -2.36 -6.81 -4.44
N LEU A 10 -1.42 -5.87 -4.65
CA LEU A 10 -1.18 -5.30 -5.97
C LEU A 10 -0.61 -6.34 -6.95
N PHE A 11 0.27 -7.22 -6.50
CA PHE A 11 0.77 -8.31 -7.33
C PHE A 11 -0.33 -9.29 -7.71
N GLU A 12 -1.20 -9.66 -6.76
CA GLU A 12 -2.35 -10.53 -7.04
C GLU A 12 -3.28 -9.89 -8.04
N THR A 13 -3.52 -8.58 -7.93
CA THR A 13 -4.36 -7.84 -8.86
C THR A 13 -3.75 -7.87 -10.27
N LEU A 14 -2.45 -7.67 -10.38
CA LEU A 14 -1.76 -7.71 -11.65
C LEU A 14 -1.90 -9.09 -12.30
N GLU A 15 -1.69 -10.14 -11.53
CA GLU A 15 -1.85 -11.52 -12.03
C GLU A 15 -3.30 -11.79 -12.46
N GLY A 16 -4.27 -11.28 -11.70
CA GLY A 16 -5.68 -11.42 -12.03
C GLY A 16 -6.05 -10.69 -13.32
N ILE A 17 -5.45 -9.53 -13.59
CA ILE A 17 -5.64 -8.82 -14.84
C ILE A 17 -5.06 -9.64 -16.01
N LYS A 18 -3.86 -10.17 -15.82
CA LYS A 18 -3.16 -10.93 -16.86
C LYS A 18 -3.89 -12.21 -17.23
N ASP A 19 -4.47 -12.90 -16.26
CA ASP A 19 -5.19 -14.15 -16.53
C ASP A 19 -6.69 -13.96 -16.79
N GLY A 20 -7.17 -12.72 -16.72
CA GLY A 20 -8.56 -12.40 -17.04
C GLY A 20 -9.55 -12.65 -15.90
N SER A 21 -9.08 -13.00 -14.69
CA SER A 21 -9.96 -13.25 -13.56
C SER A 21 -10.45 -11.98 -12.88
N ILE A 22 -9.79 -10.86 -13.09
CA ILE A 22 -10.16 -9.56 -12.55
C ILE A 22 -10.45 -8.62 -13.72
N ASP A 23 -11.65 -8.03 -13.74
CA ASP A 23 -11.97 -7.08 -14.79
C ASP A 23 -11.31 -5.71 -14.54
N LEU A 24 -11.30 -4.89 -15.57
CA LEU A 24 -10.61 -3.60 -15.54
C LEU A 24 -11.22 -2.64 -14.53
N ASP A 25 -12.53 -2.62 -14.39
CA ASP A 25 -13.19 -1.72 -13.43
C ASP A 25 -12.82 -2.07 -12.00
N LYS A 26 -12.80 -3.36 -11.68
CA LYS A 26 -12.39 -3.83 -10.36
C LYS A 26 -10.91 -3.50 -10.12
N ALA A 27 -10.06 -3.68 -11.12
CA ALA A 27 -8.64 -3.35 -11.02
C ALA A 27 -8.42 -1.87 -10.75
N ARG A 28 -9.19 -0.99 -11.41
CA ARG A 28 -9.14 0.44 -11.18
C ARG A 28 -9.54 0.80 -9.75
N ALA A 29 -10.60 0.17 -9.23
CA ALA A 29 -11.05 0.40 -7.86
C ALA A 29 -9.98 0.00 -6.85
N ILE A 30 -9.35 -1.16 -7.05
CA ILE A 30 -8.25 -1.62 -6.19
C ILE A 30 -7.08 -0.62 -6.24
N ASN A 31 -6.74 -0.15 -7.44
CA ASN A 31 -5.66 0.80 -7.62
C ASN A 31 -5.93 2.13 -6.91
N GLU A 32 -7.14 2.65 -6.99
CA GLU A 32 -7.49 3.91 -6.33
C GLU A 32 -7.45 3.79 -4.80
N VAL A 33 -7.97 2.69 -4.25
CA VAL A 33 -7.91 2.45 -2.81
C VAL A 33 -6.44 2.33 -2.38
N SER A 34 -5.62 1.61 -3.13
CA SER A 34 -4.21 1.45 -2.83
C SER A 34 -3.47 2.78 -2.85
N LYS A 35 -3.76 3.64 -3.83
CA LYS A 35 -3.18 4.97 -3.91
C LYS A 35 -3.53 5.82 -2.70
N THR A 36 -4.78 5.76 -2.25
CA THR A 36 -5.23 6.48 -1.06
C THR A 36 -4.48 6.01 0.18
N ILE A 37 -4.30 4.70 0.33
CA ILE A 37 -3.55 4.14 1.46
C ILE A 37 -2.10 4.65 1.43
N ILE A 38 -1.46 4.64 0.27
CA ILE A 38 -0.09 5.12 0.12
C ILE A 38 0.02 6.61 0.44
N ASP A 39 -0.93 7.41 -0.04
CA ASP A 39 -0.94 8.85 0.23
C ASP A 39 -1.09 9.12 1.73
N THR A 40 -1.91 8.35 2.42
CA THR A 40 -2.07 8.45 3.87
C THR A 40 -0.77 8.13 4.59
N ALA A 41 -0.06 7.09 4.14
CA ALA A 41 1.22 6.72 4.73
C ALA A 41 2.28 7.81 4.54
N LYS A 42 2.29 8.48 3.39
CA LYS A 42 3.20 9.59 3.13
C LYS A 42 2.95 10.76 4.10
N VAL A 43 1.68 11.08 4.32
CA VAL A 43 1.32 12.15 5.27
C VAL A 43 1.77 11.77 6.69
N GLU A 44 1.60 10.52 7.08
CA GLU A 44 2.04 10.04 8.39
C GLU A 44 3.56 10.17 8.55
N VAL A 45 4.32 9.76 7.54
CA VAL A 45 5.78 9.87 7.58
C VAL A 45 6.23 11.33 7.65
N ASP A 46 5.61 12.21 6.88
CA ASP A 46 5.93 13.63 6.91
C ASP A 46 5.63 14.26 8.27
N TYR A 47 4.51 13.88 8.88
CA TYR A 47 4.17 14.33 10.22
C TYR A 47 5.22 13.90 11.25
N LEU A 48 5.64 12.64 11.19
CA LEU A 48 6.64 12.12 12.11
C LEU A 48 7.99 12.84 11.95
N LYS A 49 8.38 13.17 10.73
CA LYS A 49 9.60 13.93 10.47
C LYS A 49 9.55 15.32 11.10
N LEU A 50 8.41 16.00 10.98
CA LEU A 50 8.21 17.34 11.57
C LEU A 50 8.27 17.32 13.09
N ASN A 51 7.91 16.22 13.71
CA ASN A 51 7.87 16.09 15.17
C ASN A 51 9.12 15.40 15.75
N GLY A 52 10.24 15.44 15.05
CA GLY A 52 11.49 14.92 15.56
C GLY A 52 11.68 13.42 15.34
N GLY A 53 10.93 12.88 14.46
CA GLY A 53 11.01 11.47 14.14
C GLY A 53 9.98 10.65 14.90
N GLY A 54 9.95 9.40 14.60
CA GLY A 54 9.00 8.45 15.15
C GLY A 54 8.86 7.30 14.20
N GLU A 55 7.86 6.49 14.44
CA GLU A 55 7.67 5.27 13.68
C GLU A 55 6.30 5.26 13.02
N SER A 56 6.26 4.88 11.75
CA SER A 56 5.01 4.65 11.03
C SER A 56 4.68 3.16 11.15
N PRO A 57 3.58 2.78 11.78
CA PRO A 57 3.21 1.37 11.88
C PRO A 57 3.08 0.70 10.52
N PHE A 58 2.68 1.45 9.50
CA PHE A 58 2.54 0.92 8.15
C PHE A 58 3.89 0.60 7.51
N VAL A 59 4.83 1.54 7.58
CA VAL A 59 6.15 1.38 6.94
C VAL A 59 7.08 0.56 7.80
N GLU A 60 7.04 0.74 9.11
CA GLU A 60 7.91 0.03 10.04
C GLU A 60 7.65 -1.47 10.04
N ALA A 61 6.39 -1.88 9.96
CA ALA A 61 6.06 -3.30 9.86
C ALA A 61 6.75 -3.96 8.67
N ALA A 62 6.88 -3.24 7.55
CA ALA A 62 7.61 -3.73 6.38
C ALA A 62 9.10 -3.84 6.65
N ALA A 63 9.67 -2.87 7.37
CA ALA A 63 11.10 -2.87 7.70
C ALA A 63 11.47 -4.01 8.64
N ASN A 64 10.55 -4.43 9.49
CA ASN A 64 10.76 -5.48 10.47
C ASN A 64 10.48 -6.90 9.98
N ASP A 65 10.01 -7.02 8.75
CA ASP A 65 9.62 -8.31 8.14
C ASP A 65 10.79 -9.07 7.51
N ASN A 66 11.99 -8.72 7.84
CA ASN A 66 13.17 -9.40 7.27
C ASN A 66 13.62 -10.58 8.10
#